data_c65c293d428d27d1e3ac6bdf7f6874c5
#
_entry.id   c65c293d428d27d1e3ac6bdf7f6874c5
#
_cell.length_a   1.000
_cell.length_b   1.000
_cell.length_c   1.000
_cell.angle_alpha   90.00
_cell.angle_beta   90.00
_cell.angle_gamma   90.00
#
_symmetry.space_group_name_H-M   'P 1'
#
loop_
_entity.id
_entity.type
_entity.pdbx_description
1 polymer ?
#
loop_
_entity_poly.entity_id
_entity_poly.type
_entity_poly.pdbx_seq_one_letter_code
_entity_poly.pdbx_strand_id
1 'polypeptide(L)'
;ALYDSAGTLFLRFSMPNGESYTFDYSDVIHLTEDVAMGTIFGQPIMPALAPLMEIVTTTDQGIISAIKNSSVIRWLLQFNTSQRPEDIKRAAEDFANSFLSIENGTGVAGVDAKAEAKQIEPHDFVPNAAQMEKTEARIYALFNTNEKIVNSNWTESEWAAYFEAEIEPVLLDMQNEFTRKLFSRRERAAGNRIIFDAG
;
A
#
# COMPACT_ATOMS: atom_id res chain seq x y z
N ALA A 1 -9.17 26.24 2.15
CA ALA A 1 -10.19 26.38 3.20
C ALA A 1 -11.48 26.97 2.61
N LEU A 2 -12.63 26.49 3.07
CA LEU A 2 -13.94 26.99 2.73
C LEU A 2 -14.43 27.89 3.86
N TYR A 3 -15.07 29.00 3.56
CA TYR A 3 -15.71 29.88 4.54
C TYR A 3 -16.90 30.63 3.94
N ASP A 4 -17.87 30.96 4.78
CA ASP A 4 -19.02 31.78 4.45
C ASP A 4 -18.76 33.24 4.88
N SER A 5 -19.09 34.18 4.00
CA SER A 5 -19.07 35.58 4.29
C SER A 5 -20.33 36.23 3.71
N ALA A 6 -21.20 36.71 4.57
CA ALA A 6 -22.46 37.37 4.22
C ALA A 6 -23.37 36.51 3.29
N GLY A 7 -23.41 35.21 3.48
CA GLY A 7 -24.21 34.28 2.68
C GLY A 7 -23.58 33.88 1.34
N THR A 8 -22.35 34.30 1.08
CA THR A 8 -21.54 33.85 -0.07
C THR A 8 -20.44 32.93 0.38
N LEU A 9 -20.35 31.79 -0.29
CA LEU A 9 -19.36 30.77 0.00
C LEU A 9 -18.09 31.02 -0.80
N PHE A 10 -16.95 31.09 -0.11
CA PHE A 10 -15.62 31.31 -0.71
C PHE A 10 -14.70 30.14 -0.50
N LEU A 11 -13.87 29.86 -1.49
CA LEU A 11 -12.82 28.86 -1.42
C LEU A 11 -11.45 29.54 -1.47
N ARG A 12 -10.63 29.29 -0.43
CA ARG A 12 -9.24 29.74 -0.37
C ARG A 12 -8.28 28.61 -0.66
N PHE A 13 -7.46 28.79 -1.67
CA PHE A 13 -6.33 27.95 -2.00
C PHE A 13 -5.06 28.54 -1.40
N SER A 14 -4.30 27.74 -0.64
CA SER A 14 -2.97 28.11 -0.16
C SER A 14 -1.94 27.28 -0.89
N MET A 15 -1.02 27.97 -1.55
CA MET A 15 0.05 27.34 -2.34
C MET A 15 1.27 27.06 -1.45
N PRO A 16 2.15 26.08 -1.81
CA PRO A 16 3.38 25.80 -1.05
C PRO A 16 4.34 26.98 -1.00
N ASN A 17 4.26 27.93 -1.95
CA ASN A 17 5.05 29.17 -1.99
C ASN A 17 4.58 30.26 -1.00
N GLY A 18 3.54 29.99 -0.22
CA GLY A 18 2.95 30.91 0.74
C GLY A 18 1.88 31.85 0.17
N GLU A 19 1.63 31.84 -1.13
CA GLU A 19 0.55 32.61 -1.75
C GLU A 19 -0.82 31.99 -1.46
N SER A 20 -1.85 32.85 -1.37
CA SER A 20 -3.22 32.41 -1.17
C SER A 20 -4.14 33.10 -2.15
N TYR A 21 -4.96 32.33 -2.84
CA TYR A 21 -5.98 32.82 -3.76
C TYR A 21 -7.35 32.48 -3.22
N THR A 22 -8.27 33.46 -3.32
CA THR A 22 -9.66 33.29 -2.87
C THR A 22 -10.59 33.48 -4.05
N PHE A 23 -11.48 32.52 -4.25
CA PHE A 23 -12.47 32.53 -5.32
C PHE A 23 -13.85 32.38 -4.72
N ASP A 24 -14.86 32.95 -5.38
CA ASP A 24 -16.26 32.64 -5.12
C ASP A 24 -16.47 31.14 -5.43
N TYR A 25 -17.16 30.42 -4.57
CA TYR A 25 -17.43 29.01 -4.78
C TYR A 25 -18.25 28.74 -6.06
N SER A 26 -19.02 29.75 -6.51
CA SER A 26 -19.74 29.67 -7.78
C SER A 26 -18.82 29.57 -8.99
N ASP A 27 -17.60 30.09 -8.90
CA ASP A 27 -16.63 30.15 -9.99
C ASP A 27 -15.67 28.95 -9.98
N VAL A 28 -15.82 28.04 -9.02
CA VAL A 28 -14.97 26.87 -8.85
C VAL A 28 -15.71 25.60 -9.21
N ILE A 29 -15.13 24.80 -10.09
CA ILE A 29 -15.57 23.42 -10.36
C ILE A 29 -15.02 22.56 -9.24
N HIS A 30 -15.90 21.97 -8.43
CA HIS A 30 -15.54 21.16 -7.29
C HIS A 30 -16.10 19.76 -7.45
N LEU A 31 -15.21 18.81 -7.79
CA LEU A 31 -15.54 17.41 -7.90
C LEU A 31 -15.13 16.74 -6.59
N THR A 32 -16.02 15.96 -6.00
CA THR A 32 -15.81 15.29 -4.73
C THR A 32 -16.36 13.88 -4.79
N GLU A 33 -15.66 12.99 -4.15
CA GLU A 33 -16.05 11.60 -3.94
C GLU A 33 -16.17 11.35 -2.43
N ASP A 34 -17.01 10.40 -2.02
CA ASP A 34 -17.21 9.99 -0.62
C ASP A 34 -17.49 11.16 0.35
N VAL A 35 -18.45 12.00 0.00
CA VAL A 35 -18.81 13.15 0.82
C VAL A 35 -19.60 12.71 2.06
N ALA A 36 -19.07 12.97 3.25
CA ALA A 36 -19.79 12.72 4.49
C ALA A 36 -20.91 13.76 4.71
N MET A 37 -21.96 13.32 5.41
CA MET A 37 -23.08 14.18 5.77
C MET A 37 -22.59 15.42 6.54
N GLY A 38 -22.96 16.62 6.05
CA GLY A 38 -22.59 17.90 6.67
C GLY A 38 -21.22 18.44 6.26
N THR A 39 -20.52 17.80 5.33
CA THR A 39 -19.30 18.32 4.71
C THR A 39 -19.52 18.55 3.22
N ILE A 40 -18.66 19.34 2.58
CA ILE A 40 -18.63 19.49 1.13
C ILE A 40 -17.34 18.93 0.53
N PHE A 41 -16.46 18.44 1.37
CA PHE A 41 -15.21 17.80 0.96
C PHE A 41 -15.32 16.28 1.11
N GLY A 42 -14.73 15.56 0.17
CA GLY A 42 -14.61 14.11 0.25
C GLY A 42 -13.82 13.64 1.46
N GLN A 43 -14.04 12.42 1.88
CA GLN A 43 -13.30 11.77 2.96
C GLN A 43 -11.92 11.30 2.44
N PRO A 44 -10.84 11.50 3.20
CA PRO A 44 -9.54 10.97 2.79
C PRO A 44 -9.52 9.45 2.91
N ILE A 45 -9.10 8.76 1.86
CA ILE A 45 -8.96 7.30 1.81
C ILE A 45 -7.80 6.78 2.69
N MET A 46 -6.80 7.63 2.98
CA MET A 46 -5.58 7.25 3.69
C MET A 46 -5.79 6.57 5.05
N PRO A 47 -6.72 7.01 5.91
CA PRO A 47 -6.96 6.32 7.19
C PRO A 47 -7.40 4.85 7.04
N ALA A 48 -8.10 4.52 5.95
CA ALA A 48 -8.51 3.15 5.66
C ALA A 48 -7.41 2.36 4.93
N LEU A 49 -6.63 3.01 4.08
CA LEU A 49 -5.56 2.41 3.29
C LEU A 49 -4.30 2.13 4.11
N ALA A 50 -3.91 3.04 5.02
CA ALA A 50 -2.64 2.96 5.75
C ALA A 50 -2.41 1.61 6.46
N PRO A 51 -3.37 1.04 7.23
CA PRO A 51 -3.16 -0.26 7.89
C PRO A 51 -3.03 -1.42 6.89
N LEU A 52 -3.64 -1.35 5.72
CA LEU A 52 -3.49 -2.36 4.67
C LEU A 52 -2.10 -2.29 4.04
N MET A 53 -1.60 -1.09 3.77
CA MET A 53 -0.25 -0.87 3.25
C MET A 53 0.82 -1.28 4.26
N GLU A 54 0.58 -1.10 5.56
CA GLU A 54 1.47 -1.57 6.62
C GLU A 54 1.60 -3.10 6.61
N ILE A 55 0.48 -3.82 6.42
CA ILE A 55 0.49 -5.29 6.28
C ILE A 55 1.35 -5.70 5.08
N VAL A 56 1.12 -5.10 3.91
CA VAL A 56 1.89 -5.39 2.68
C VAL A 56 3.38 -5.14 2.91
N THR A 57 3.74 -3.95 3.38
CA THR A 57 5.15 -3.57 3.60
C THR A 57 5.84 -4.48 4.63
N THR A 58 5.15 -4.85 5.71
CA THR A 58 5.69 -5.75 6.74
C THR A 58 5.87 -7.15 6.18
N THR A 59 4.94 -7.63 5.36
CA THR A 59 5.04 -8.93 4.69
C THR A 59 6.23 -8.96 3.73
N ASP A 60 6.43 -7.93 2.91
CA ASP A 60 7.56 -7.80 1.99
C ASP A 60 8.89 -7.77 2.75
N GLN A 61 8.97 -7.04 3.87
CA GLN A 61 10.14 -7.03 4.73
C GLN A 61 10.43 -8.40 5.35
N GLY A 62 9.37 -9.14 5.72
CA GLY A 62 9.47 -10.52 6.18
C GLY A 62 10.07 -11.45 5.12
N ILE A 63 9.57 -11.37 3.89
CA ILE A 63 10.07 -12.13 2.74
C ILE A 63 11.55 -11.79 2.46
N ILE A 64 11.89 -10.50 2.40
CA ILE A 64 13.27 -10.04 2.19
C ILE A 64 14.20 -10.59 3.29
N SER A 65 13.74 -10.54 4.54
CA SER A 65 14.50 -11.06 5.68
C SER A 65 14.66 -12.58 5.60
N ALA A 66 13.64 -13.33 5.20
CA ALA A 66 13.70 -14.76 4.98
C ALA A 66 14.71 -15.12 3.89
N ILE A 67 14.68 -14.41 2.74
CA ILE A 67 15.62 -14.59 1.64
C ILE A 67 17.06 -14.36 2.11
N LYS A 68 17.31 -13.27 2.84
CA LYS A 68 18.63 -12.96 3.38
C LYS A 68 19.10 -13.99 4.41
N ASN A 69 18.19 -14.51 5.23
CA ASN A 69 18.51 -15.50 6.27
C ASN A 69 18.66 -16.92 5.71
N SER A 70 17.99 -17.25 4.62
CA SER A 70 18.08 -18.59 3.99
C SER A 70 19.48 -18.92 3.49
N SER A 71 20.28 -17.90 3.15
CA SER A 71 21.67 -18.08 2.74
C SER A 71 22.66 -18.22 3.91
N VAL A 72 22.22 -17.99 5.15
CA VAL A 72 23.07 -18.02 6.33
C VAL A 72 22.89 -19.35 7.07
N ILE A 73 23.87 -20.23 6.93
CA ILE A 73 23.92 -21.46 7.71
C ILE A 73 24.30 -21.11 9.16
N ARG A 74 23.41 -21.40 10.09
CA ARG A 74 23.63 -21.17 11.51
C ARG A 74 23.96 -22.44 12.22
N TRP A 75 25.03 -22.39 13.02
CA TRP A 75 25.50 -23.54 13.83
C TRP A 75 25.38 -23.19 15.30
N LEU A 76 24.89 -24.14 16.09
CA LEU A 76 24.95 -24.12 17.54
C LEU A 76 26.07 -25.06 18.00
N LEU A 77 27.07 -24.47 18.64
CA LEU A 77 28.10 -25.25 19.33
C LEU A 77 27.67 -25.43 20.78
N GLN A 78 27.36 -26.65 21.15
CA GLN A 78 27.01 -27.01 22.50
C GLN A 78 28.21 -27.72 23.17
N PHE A 79 28.68 -27.18 24.30
CA PHE A 79 29.79 -27.72 25.06
C PHE A 79 29.27 -28.60 26.20
N ASN A 80 29.79 -29.81 26.31
CA ASN A 80 29.40 -30.79 27.34
C ASN A 80 30.03 -30.50 28.72
N THR A 81 30.94 -29.54 28.80
CA THR A 81 31.62 -29.13 30.02
C THR A 81 31.50 -27.63 30.24
N SER A 82 31.42 -27.18 31.51
CA SER A 82 31.40 -25.77 31.84
C SER A 82 32.71 -25.10 31.42
N GLN A 83 32.62 -24.14 30.51
CA GLN A 83 33.75 -23.34 30.02
C GLN A 83 33.55 -21.86 30.34
N ARG A 84 34.66 -21.10 30.32
CA ARG A 84 34.62 -19.68 30.47
C ARG A 84 33.99 -19.03 29.20
N PRO A 85 33.25 -17.94 29.33
CA PRO A 85 32.64 -17.25 28.17
C PRO A 85 33.65 -16.89 27.08
N GLU A 86 34.89 -16.56 27.44
CA GLU A 86 35.94 -16.19 26.49
C GLU A 86 36.43 -17.44 25.68
N ASP A 87 36.47 -18.60 26.29
CA ASP A 87 36.88 -19.85 25.63
C ASP A 87 35.76 -20.31 24.67
N ILE A 88 34.49 -20.15 25.06
CA ILE A 88 33.31 -20.39 24.18
C ILE A 88 33.36 -19.51 22.94
N LYS A 89 33.63 -18.23 23.13
CA LYS A 89 33.71 -17.24 22.02
C LYS A 89 34.86 -17.62 21.07
N ARG A 90 36.03 -17.90 21.59
CA ARG A 90 37.20 -18.33 20.81
C ARG A 90 36.94 -19.61 20.02
N ALA A 91 36.36 -20.64 20.65
CA ALA A 91 35.99 -21.85 19.97
C ALA A 91 34.96 -21.67 18.86
N ALA A 92 34.00 -20.74 19.04
CA ALA A 92 33.04 -20.37 18.00
C ALA A 92 33.70 -19.64 16.83
N GLU A 93 34.64 -18.72 17.10
CA GLU A 93 35.42 -18.01 16.08
C GLU A 93 36.33 -18.98 15.30
N ASP A 94 37.03 -19.89 16.01
CA ASP A 94 37.88 -20.91 15.40
C ASP A 94 37.07 -21.87 14.51
N PHE A 95 35.89 -22.29 14.95
CA PHE A 95 34.97 -23.09 14.16
C PHE A 95 34.52 -22.36 12.91
N ALA A 96 34.08 -21.08 13.04
CA ALA A 96 33.66 -20.28 11.90
C ALA A 96 34.78 -20.09 10.87
N ASN A 97 35.99 -19.76 11.33
CA ASN A 97 37.13 -19.55 10.45
C ASN A 97 37.63 -20.85 9.79
N SER A 98 37.54 -21.97 10.48
CA SER A 98 38.06 -23.26 9.99
C SER A 98 37.09 -23.99 9.07
N PHE A 99 35.78 -23.84 9.28
CA PHE A 99 34.77 -24.68 8.62
C PHE A 99 33.72 -23.95 7.82
N LEU A 100 33.46 -22.65 8.10
CA LEU A 100 32.43 -21.86 7.41
C LEU A 100 33.02 -20.92 6.37
N SER A 101 34.34 -20.78 6.25
CA SER A 101 34.95 -19.97 5.21
C SER A 101 34.79 -20.64 3.83
N ILE A 102 34.49 -19.84 2.80
CA ILE A 102 34.30 -20.31 1.41
C ILE A 102 35.54 -21.02 0.86
N GLU A 103 36.72 -20.75 1.44
CA GLU A 103 37.99 -21.32 1.02
C GLU A 103 38.16 -22.80 1.45
N ASN A 104 37.39 -23.26 2.45
CA ASN A 104 37.41 -24.63 2.93
C ASN A 104 36.35 -25.50 2.23
N GLY A 105 36.52 -25.75 0.94
CA GLY A 105 35.59 -26.51 0.09
C GLY A 105 35.41 -28.02 0.39
N THR A 106 35.90 -28.51 1.51
CA THR A 106 35.83 -29.96 1.86
C THR A 106 34.52 -30.37 2.52
N GLY A 107 33.71 -29.44 3.00
CA GLY A 107 32.38 -29.72 3.58
C GLY A 107 32.36 -30.58 4.83
N VAL A 108 33.53 -30.92 5.41
CA VAL A 108 33.69 -31.78 6.59
C VAL A 108 34.25 -30.97 7.75
N ALA A 109 33.48 -30.87 8.84
CA ALA A 109 33.91 -30.25 10.09
C ALA A 109 34.25 -31.38 11.12
N GLY A 110 35.45 -31.36 11.67
CA GLY A 110 35.79 -32.16 12.84
C GLY A 110 35.46 -31.39 14.13
N VAL A 111 34.68 -32.01 15.03
CA VAL A 111 34.35 -31.42 16.34
C VAL A 111 35.02 -32.30 17.41
N ASP A 112 35.68 -31.69 18.40
CA ASP A 112 36.26 -32.41 19.53
C ASP A 112 35.11 -33.04 20.37
N ALA A 113 35.40 -34.16 21.03
CA ALA A 113 34.45 -34.86 21.90
C ALA A 113 33.82 -34.01 23.02
N LYS A 114 34.35 -32.82 23.24
CA LYS A 114 33.84 -31.82 24.22
C LYS A 114 32.77 -30.90 23.69
N ALA A 115 32.54 -30.85 22.38
CA ALA A 115 31.55 -29.97 21.75
C ALA A 115 30.72 -30.76 20.74
N GLU A 116 29.44 -30.43 20.66
CA GLU A 116 28.51 -30.91 19.65
C GLU A 116 28.11 -29.75 18.75
N ALA A 117 28.28 -29.88 17.44
CA ALA A 117 27.87 -28.90 16.46
C ALA A 117 26.52 -29.31 15.86
N LYS A 118 25.50 -28.50 16.03
CA LYS A 118 24.18 -28.74 15.48
C LYS A 118 23.82 -27.61 14.52
N GLN A 119 23.45 -27.97 13.31
CA GLN A 119 22.91 -27.01 12.37
C GLN A 119 21.51 -26.61 12.82
N ILE A 120 21.25 -25.29 12.89
CA ILE A 120 19.94 -24.76 13.16
C ILE A 120 19.28 -24.49 11.82
N GLU A 121 18.19 -25.20 11.56
CA GLU A 121 17.36 -24.89 10.40
C GLU A 121 16.73 -23.49 10.61
N PRO A 122 16.89 -22.55 9.66
CA PRO A 122 16.21 -21.26 9.75
C PRO A 122 14.71 -21.49 9.68
N HIS A 123 13.98 -20.91 10.63
CA HIS A 123 12.53 -20.75 10.48
C HIS A 123 12.29 -19.61 9.48
N ASP A 124 12.05 -19.98 8.24
CA ASP A 124 11.75 -19.03 7.21
C ASP A 124 10.31 -18.50 7.39
N PHE A 125 10.17 -17.19 7.31
CA PHE A 125 8.85 -16.57 7.24
C PHE A 125 8.28 -16.87 5.85
N VAL A 126 7.22 -17.69 5.84
CA VAL A 126 6.43 -17.94 4.62
C VAL A 126 5.10 -17.23 4.79
N PRO A 127 4.84 -16.17 4.00
CA PRO A 127 3.54 -15.48 4.05
C PRO A 127 2.43 -16.45 3.66
N ASN A 128 1.30 -16.34 4.35
CA ASN A 128 0.12 -17.10 4.00
C ASN A 128 -0.52 -16.50 2.73
N ALA A 129 -0.47 -17.24 1.62
CA ALA A 129 -1.01 -16.80 0.32
C ALA A 129 -2.48 -16.36 0.42
N ALA A 130 -3.33 -17.08 1.13
CA ALA A 130 -4.74 -16.73 1.30
C ALA A 130 -4.92 -15.42 2.09
N GLN A 131 -4.00 -15.08 2.98
CA GLN A 131 -4.03 -13.80 3.70
C GLN A 131 -3.59 -12.65 2.80
N MET A 132 -2.60 -12.86 1.95
CA MET A 132 -2.15 -11.88 0.96
C MET A 132 -3.26 -11.58 -0.05
N GLU A 133 -3.88 -12.60 -0.64
CA GLU A 133 -5.03 -12.45 -1.56
C GLU A 133 -6.17 -11.65 -0.92
N LYS A 134 -6.49 -11.93 0.35
CA LYS A 134 -7.53 -11.17 1.07
C LYS A 134 -7.12 -9.72 1.33
N THR A 135 -5.85 -9.45 1.55
CA THR A 135 -5.35 -8.09 1.75
C THR A 135 -5.41 -7.30 0.45
N GLU A 136 -4.99 -7.90 -0.66
CA GLU A 136 -5.11 -7.33 -2.01
C GLU A 136 -6.58 -7.06 -2.38
N ALA A 137 -7.47 -8.04 -2.16
CA ALA A 137 -8.90 -7.88 -2.42
C ALA A 137 -9.52 -6.73 -1.60
N ARG A 138 -9.07 -6.51 -0.36
CA ARG A 138 -9.50 -5.37 0.47
C ARG A 138 -8.97 -4.04 -0.05
N ILE A 139 -7.74 -4.02 -0.58
CA ILE A 139 -7.18 -2.82 -1.22
C ILE A 139 -7.98 -2.51 -2.49
N TYR A 140 -8.24 -3.51 -3.35
CA TYR A 140 -9.07 -3.32 -4.54
C TYR A 140 -10.46 -2.81 -4.19
N ALA A 141 -11.12 -3.40 -3.19
CA ALA A 141 -12.43 -2.97 -2.74
C ALA A 141 -12.44 -1.53 -2.21
N LEU A 142 -11.31 -1.05 -1.64
CA LEU A 142 -11.19 0.32 -1.17
C LEU A 142 -11.18 1.34 -2.33
N PHE A 143 -10.74 0.90 -3.52
CA PHE A 143 -10.76 1.67 -4.75
C PHE A 143 -11.91 1.25 -5.68
N ASN A 144 -12.91 0.59 -5.14
CA ASN A 144 -14.09 0.11 -5.87
C ASN A 144 -13.73 -0.68 -7.14
N THR A 145 -12.65 -1.42 -7.11
CA THR A 145 -12.15 -2.20 -8.25
C THR A 145 -11.93 -3.65 -7.86
N ASN A 146 -11.46 -4.45 -8.77
CA ASN A 146 -11.13 -5.86 -8.55
C ASN A 146 -9.93 -6.29 -9.40
N GLU A 147 -9.38 -7.46 -9.08
CA GLU A 147 -8.22 -8.03 -9.74
C GLU A 147 -8.37 -8.12 -11.27
N LYS A 148 -9.56 -8.47 -11.77
CA LYS A 148 -9.79 -8.61 -13.20
C LYS A 148 -9.66 -7.29 -13.94
N ILE A 149 -10.20 -6.21 -13.36
CA ILE A 149 -10.10 -4.86 -13.92
C ILE A 149 -8.64 -4.40 -13.93
N VAL A 150 -7.94 -4.57 -12.80
CA VAL A 150 -6.53 -4.16 -12.65
C VAL A 150 -5.61 -4.92 -13.62
N ASN A 151 -5.83 -6.22 -13.80
CA ASN A 151 -5.02 -7.07 -14.67
C ASN A 151 -5.48 -7.05 -16.14
N SER A 152 -6.45 -6.20 -16.49
CA SER A 152 -7.00 -6.13 -17.87
C SER A 152 -7.52 -7.48 -18.39
N ASN A 153 -8.08 -8.29 -17.52
CA ASN A 153 -8.60 -9.63 -17.81
C ASN A 153 -10.11 -9.72 -17.51
N TRP A 154 -10.87 -8.79 -18.06
CA TRP A 154 -12.32 -8.71 -17.91
C TRP A 154 -13.06 -9.24 -19.13
N THR A 155 -14.29 -9.65 -18.91
CA THR A 155 -15.29 -9.86 -19.95
C THR A 155 -16.03 -8.55 -20.22
N GLU A 156 -16.69 -8.46 -21.39
CA GLU A 156 -17.49 -7.26 -21.75
C GLU A 156 -18.55 -6.93 -20.70
N SER A 157 -19.20 -7.95 -20.13
CA SER A 157 -20.19 -7.74 -19.05
C SER A 157 -19.58 -7.27 -17.72
N GLU A 158 -18.37 -7.72 -17.39
CA GLU A 158 -17.65 -7.26 -16.18
C GLU A 158 -17.19 -5.82 -16.34
N TRP A 159 -16.73 -5.45 -17.54
CA TRP A 159 -16.40 -4.07 -17.86
C TRP A 159 -17.63 -3.16 -17.82
N ALA A 160 -18.74 -3.56 -18.44
CA ALA A 160 -19.98 -2.78 -18.41
C ALA A 160 -20.46 -2.54 -16.96
N ALA A 161 -20.44 -3.58 -16.12
CA ALA A 161 -20.81 -3.46 -14.71
C ALA A 161 -19.88 -2.50 -13.93
N TYR A 162 -18.57 -2.56 -14.18
CA TYR A 162 -17.61 -1.64 -13.56
C TYR A 162 -17.82 -0.20 -14.06
N PHE A 163 -18.05 -0.04 -15.36
CA PHE A 163 -18.31 1.26 -15.96
C PHE A 163 -19.55 1.93 -15.35
N GLU A 164 -20.67 1.19 -15.27
CA GLU A 164 -21.93 1.69 -14.69
C GLU A 164 -21.81 2.00 -13.19
N ALA A 165 -21.02 1.20 -12.46
CA ALA A 165 -20.89 1.38 -11.01
C ALA A 165 -19.92 2.50 -10.61
N GLU A 166 -18.81 2.67 -11.36
CA GLU A 166 -17.70 3.51 -10.90
C GLU A 166 -17.39 4.68 -11.86
N ILE A 167 -17.45 4.46 -13.17
CA ILE A 167 -17.06 5.49 -14.14
C ILE A 167 -18.24 6.42 -14.45
N GLU A 168 -19.41 5.85 -14.71
CA GLU A 168 -20.60 6.66 -15.08
C GLU A 168 -21.00 7.66 -13.99
N PRO A 169 -21.02 7.34 -12.68
CA PRO A 169 -21.30 8.33 -11.64
C PRO A 169 -20.34 9.53 -11.66
N VAL A 170 -19.05 9.30 -11.87
CA VAL A 170 -18.04 10.36 -11.98
C VAL A 170 -18.32 11.25 -13.17
N LEU A 171 -18.65 10.67 -14.34
CA LEU A 171 -19.01 11.41 -15.54
C LEU A 171 -20.27 12.24 -15.33
N LEU A 172 -21.28 11.70 -14.64
CA LEU A 172 -22.52 12.40 -14.31
C LEU A 172 -22.26 13.56 -13.35
N ASP A 173 -21.43 13.38 -12.33
CA ASP A 173 -21.05 14.45 -11.40
C ASP A 173 -20.28 15.56 -12.10
N MET A 174 -19.32 15.20 -12.96
CA MET A 174 -18.63 16.16 -13.82
C MET A 174 -19.60 16.93 -14.70
N GLN A 175 -20.49 16.22 -15.40
CA GLN A 175 -21.50 16.83 -16.28
C GLN A 175 -22.38 17.83 -15.51
N ASN A 176 -22.85 17.46 -14.34
CA ASN A 176 -23.72 18.28 -13.50
C ASN A 176 -22.99 19.51 -12.98
N GLU A 177 -21.77 19.34 -12.48
CA GLU A 177 -20.98 20.44 -11.90
C GLU A 177 -20.56 21.44 -12.99
N PHE A 178 -20.06 20.97 -14.14
CA PHE A 178 -19.73 21.83 -15.27
C PHE A 178 -20.96 22.56 -15.81
N THR A 179 -22.07 21.85 -16.00
CA THR A 179 -23.32 22.46 -16.45
C THR A 179 -23.79 23.52 -15.47
N ARG A 180 -23.70 23.26 -14.16
CA ARG A 180 -24.13 24.20 -13.12
C ARG A 180 -23.30 25.46 -13.07
N LYS A 181 -21.99 25.35 -13.30
CA LYS A 181 -21.03 26.45 -13.16
C LYS A 181 -20.85 27.29 -14.44
N LEU A 182 -20.92 26.65 -15.60
CA LEU A 182 -20.67 27.32 -16.87
C LEU A 182 -21.91 27.96 -17.49
N PHE A 183 -23.09 27.43 -17.18
CA PHE A 183 -24.34 27.98 -17.71
C PHE A 183 -25.18 28.71 -16.65
N SER A 184 -25.72 29.88 -17.02
CA SER A 184 -26.69 30.59 -16.21
C SER A 184 -28.00 29.79 -16.04
N ARG A 185 -28.81 30.15 -15.05
CA ARG A 185 -30.13 29.52 -14.86
C ARG A 185 -31.01 29.57 -16.11
N ARG A 186 -30.94 30.66 -16.88
CA ARG A 186 -31.72 30.83 -18.09
C ARG A 186 -31.27 29.91 -19.21
N GLU A 187 -29.97 29.77 -19.37
CA GLU A 187 -29.39 28.86 -20.38
C GLU A 187 -29.67 27.40 -20.06
N ARG A 188 -29.57 27.01 -18.80
CA ARG A 188 -29.92 25.65 -18.36
C ARG A 188 -31.42 25.38 -18.56
N ALA A 189 -32.30 26.37 -18.29
CA ALA A 189 -33.73 26.24 -18.56
C ALA A 189 -34.04 26.12 -20.05
N ALA A 190 -33.18 26.64 -20.92
CA ALA A 190 -33.26 26.47 -22.38
C ALA A 190 -32.71 25.13 -22.88
N GLY A 191 -32.22 24.23 -21.97
CA GLY A 191 -31.73 22.90 -22.29
C GLY A 191 -30.23 22.82 -22.52
N ASN A 192 -29.49 23.92 -22.33
CA ASN A 192 -28.01 23.89 -22.46
C ASN A 192 -27.39 23.07 -21.33
N ARG A 193 -26.59 22.08 -21.70
CA ARG A 193 -25.88 21.20 -20.77
C ARG A 193 -24.60 20.70 -21.40
N ILE A 194 -23.65 20.39 -20.56
CA ILE A 194 -22.47 19.62 -20.95
C ILE A 194 -22.78 18.15 -20.77
N ILE A 195 -22.38 17.33 -21.70
CA ILE A 195 -22.50 15.88 -21.68
C ILE A 195 -21.11 15.33 -21.86
N PHE A 196 -20.69 14.42 -20.96
CA PHE A 196 -19.51 13.61 -21.13
C PHE A 196 -19.98 12.24 -21.65
N ASP A 197 -19.49 11.86 -22.82
CA ASP A 197 -19.75 10.56 -23.43
C ASP A 197 -18.43 9.82 -23.47
N ALA A 198 -18.43 8.61 -22.97
CA ALA A 198 -17.22 7.76 -22.92
C ALA A 198 -17.11 6.80 -24.14
N GLY A 199 -17.99 6.94 -25.15
CA GLY A 199 -17.94 6.20 -26.42
C GLY A 199 -18.61 4.85 -26.37
#